data_8aa416ba6a97f2745509abe125cee186
#
_entry.id   8aa416ba6a97f2745509abe125cee186
#
_cell.length_a   1.000
_cell.length_b   1.000
_cell.length_c   1.000
_cell.angle_alpha   90.00
_cell.angle_beta   90.00
_cell.angle_gamma   90.00
#
_symmetry.space_group_name_H-M   'P 1'
#
loop_
_entity.id
_entity.type
_entity.pdbx_description
1 polymer ?
#
loop_
_entity_poly.entity_id
_entity_poly.type
_entity_poly.pdbx_seq_one_letter_code
_entity_poly.pdbx_strand_id
1 'polypeptide(L)'
;LIPKFIINMKKFYILFCVCFCLISIVALSNISSAQITDPIPEKVEKSKLSVGLKEVVQIPISGTGANRVARLNFLTHAGDGSGRLFVNDMRGKLYVINNRRVTVYADFKRLICSGFTYETGQQGFSYFAFHPDFAKNGIFYTVNSEDKNDNIPDFTVKKKIVNNKGDIIQSSHHDVIREWKADQPAANKFSGISREILRIEQPYPDHNVGQLGFNLNTKPGDVDYGILYIAVADGGSDGFPVSHTDPLNNGQDLSTPLGKILRIDPFGKNSANGKYGIPKDNPFVRNKNSNILGEIWAYGLRNPHRFSWDTGGEGKMLISDTGEAFIEEVNLGIKGANYGWGKREGTWVVEQKNENVLFPLPKNDSEYGYTYPVAQYSHHIPKDWPDYYGIAIAGGYVYRGKAIPELVGQYIFADFGNDGRFFHVPVDELVNGKQAKIKELRLFDGKKAGSFLQIIGNKRSDVRFGVDEKGEIYVTSKSDGKVRKIVRSPEYYKF
;
A
#
# COMPACT_ATOMS: atom_id res chain seq x y z
N LEU A 1 -79.32 -23.70 -12.73
CA LEU A 1 -78.96 -23.26 -11.33
C LEU A 1 -77.49 -23.50 -10.97
N ILE A 2 -76.53 -23.36 -11.91
CA ILE A 2 -75.09 -23.57 -11.59
C ILE A 2 -74.10 -22.62 -12.29
N PRO A 3 -74.40 -21.34 -12.61
CA PRO A 3 -73.32 -20.46 -13.04
C PRO A 3 -72.93 -19.34 -12.08
N LYS A 4 -73.67 -19.09 -10.98
CA LYS A 4 -73.36 -17.95 -10.10
C LYS A 4 -72.30 -18.21 -9.01
N PHE A 5 -72.02 -19.48 -8.67
CA PHE A 5 -71.09 -19.81 -7.60
C PHE A 5 -69.62 -19.83 -8.08
N ILE A 6 -69.38 -20.14 -9.36
CA ILE A 6 -68.02 -20.19 -9.92
C ILE A 6 -67.42 -18.81 -10.17
N ILE A 7 -68.26 -17.80 -10.44
CA ILE A 7 -67.79 -16.41 -10.68
C ILE A 7 -67.31 -15.75 -9.37
N ASN A 8 -67.89 -16.07 -8.24
CA ASN A 8 -67.45 -15.52 -6.96
C ASN A 8 -66.15 -16.15 -6.43
N MET A 9 -65.87 -17.41 -6.71
CA MET A 9 -64.62 -18.02 -6.34
C MET A 9 -63.41 -17.49 -7.16
N LYS A 10 -63.57 -17.21 -8.46
CA LYS A 10 -62.50 -16.59 -9.26
C LYS A 10 -62.18 -15.17 -8.83
N LYS A 11 -63.13 -14.39 -8.43
CA LYS A 11 -62.90 -13.03 -7.90
C LYS A 11 -62.20 -13.06 -6.52
N PHE A 12 -62.48 -14.06 -5.71
CA PHE A 12 -61.85 -14.22 -4.39
C PHE A 12 -60.39 -14.67 -4.52
N TYR A 13 -60.08 -15.56 -5.46
CA TYR A 13 -58.70 -15.98 -5.75
C TYR A 13 -57.86 -14.87 -6.38
N ILE A 14 -58.44 -14.08 -7.27
CA ILE A 14 -57.72 -12.96 -7.87
C ILE A 14 -57.44 -11.86 -6.83
N LEU A 15 -58.37 -11.58 -5.93
CA LEU A 15 -58.16 -10.61 -4.85
C LEU A 15 -57.14 -11.10 -3.82
N PHE A 16 -57.09 -12.40 -3.50
CA PHE A 16 -56.13 -13.00 -2.58
C PHE A 16 -54.72 -13.05 -3.19
N CYS A 17 -54.57 -13.38 -4.47
CA CYS A 17 -53.30 -13.34 -5.17
C CYS A 17 -52.75 -11.93 -5.33
N VAL A 18 -53.59 -10.91 -5.59
CA VAL A 18 -53.19 -9.53 -5.69
C VAL A 18 -52.79 -8.97 -4.32
N CYS A 19 -53.47 -9.29 -3.25
CA CYS A 19 -53.05 -8.92 -1.89
C CYS A 19 -51.78 -9.63 -1.44
N PHE A 20 -51.57 -10.91 -1.82
CA PHE A 20 -50.34 -11.63 -1.48
C PHE A 20 -49.14 -11.13 -2.28
N CYS A 21 -49.29 -10.75 -3.58
CA CYS A 21 -48.27 -10.10 -4.37
C CYS A 21 -47.97 -8.67 -3.89
N LEU A 22 -48.98 -7.93 -3.44
CA LEU A 22 -48.76 -6.58 -2.87
C LEU A 22 -48.08 -6.64 -1.50
N ILE A 23 -48.39 -7.61 -0.65
CA ILE A 23 -47.70 -7.83 0.62
C ILE A 23 -46.28 -8.36 0.40
N SER A 24 -46.04 -9.19 -0.62
CA SER A 24 -44.70 -9.63 -0.99
C SER A 24 -43.86 -8.52 -1.63
N ILE A 25 -44.45 -7.60 -2.37
CA ILE A 25 -43.77 -6.42 -2.97
C ILE A 25 -43.49 -5.36 -1.88
N VAL A 26 -44.38 -5.19 -0.88
CA VAL A 26 -44.15 -4.27 0.24
C VAL A 26 -43.13 -4.85 1.26
N ALA A 27 -43.00 -6.19 1.35
CA ALA A 27 -42.00 -6.83 2.19
C ALA A 27 -40.59 -6.85 1.54
N LEU A 28 -40.49 -6.63 0.22
CA LEU A 28 -39.22 -6.52 -0.52
C LEU A 28 -38.73 -5.06 -0.69
N SER A 29 -39.48 -4.07 -0.26
CA SER A 29 -39.16 -2.65 -0.50
C SER A 29 -38.68 -1.86 0.72
N ASN A 30 -38.32 -2.51 1.83
CA ASN A 30 -37.77 -1.83 3.01
C ASN A 30 -36.51 -2.46 3.57
N ILE A 31 -35.59 -2.91 2.70
CA ILE A 31 -34.18 -2.93 3.05
C ILE A 31 -33.55 -1.75 2.31
N SER A 32 -33.96 -0.55 2.68
CA SER A 32 -33.12 0.61 2.54
C SER A 32 -31.99 0.40 3.55
N SER A 33 -30.91 -0.26 3.13
CA SER A 33 -29.66 -0.18 3.87
C SER A 33 -29.34 1.31 3.96
N ALA A 34 -29.35 1.86 5.17
CA ALA A 34 -29.08 3.28 5.36
C ALA A 34 -27.70 3.57 4.80
N GLN A 35 -27.65 4.46 3.82
CA GLN A 35 -26.43 4.98 3.24
C GLN A 35 -25.60 5.65 4.34
N ILE A 36 -24.32 5.28 4.43
CA ILE A 36 -23.37 5.85 5.40
C ILE A 36 -22.54 6.89 4.68
N THR A 37 -22.60 8.15 5.15
CA THR A 37 -21.79 9.26 4.61
C THR A 37 -20.58 9.58 5.47
N ASP A 38 -20.57 9.18 6.73
CA ASP A 38 -19.45 9.28 7.66
C ASP A 38 -19.33 7.96 8.42
N PRO A 39 -18.45 7.07 7.93
CA PRO A 39 -18.34 5.72 8.49
C PRO A 39 -17.65 5.68 9.85
N ILE A 40 -16.79 6.66 10.17
CA ILE A 40 -16.08 6.78 11.44
C ILE A 40 -16.22 8.20 11.97
N PRO A 41 -17.36 8.51 12.64
CA PRO A 41 -17.61 9.86 13.15
C PRO A 41 -16.75 10.24 14.37
N GLU A 42 -16.08 9.25 14.99
CA GLU A 42 -15.23 9.50 16.15
C GLU A 42 -13.93 10.19 15.76
N LYS A 43 -13.58 11.21 16.52
CA LYS A 43 -12.32 11.93 16.35
C LYS A 43 -11.12 11.05 16.69
N VAL A 44 -10.08 11.09 15.89
CA VAL A 44 -8.76 10.57 16.29
C VAL A 44 -8.22 11.47 17.41
N GLU A 45 -8.08 10.91 18.59
CA GLU A 45 -7.59 11.62 19.78
C GLU A 45 -6.13 12.05 19.62
N LYS A 46 -5.81 13.25 20.07
CA LYS A 46 -4.40 13.68 20.17
C LYS A 46 -3.69 12.93 21.27
N SER A 47 -2.54 12.35 20.93
CA SER A 47 -1.70 11.62 21.87
C SER A 47 -0.99 12.54 22.87
N LYS A 48 -0.64 11.98 24.02
CA LYS A 48 0.37 12.57 24.91
C LYS A 48 1.79 12.40 24.39
N LEU A 49 2.01 11.42 23.51
CA LEU A 49 3.31 11.22 22.85
C LEU A 49 3.57 12.33 21.84
N SER A 50 4.83 12.71 21.75
CA SER A 50 5.30 13.71 20.81
C SER A 50 6.70 13.40 20.31
N VAL A 51 7.02 13.85 19.11
CA VAL A 51 8.34 13.65 18.49
C VAL A 51 8.85 14.93 17.85
N GLY A 52 10.16 15.09 17.82
CA GLY A 52 10.84 16.11 17.03
C GLY A 52 11.25 15.54 15.68
N LEU A 53 11.36 16.40 14.67
CA LEU A 53 11.91 16.08 13.37
C LEU A 53 13.22 16.84 13.20
N LYS A 54 14.34 16.10 13.03
CA LYS A 54 15.68 16.69 12.84
C LYS A 54 16.15 16.42 11.42
N GLU A 55 16.43 17.46 10.66
CA GLU A 55 17.03 17.35 9.34
C GLU A 55 18.39 16.63 9.40
N VAL A 56 18.57 15.63 8.55
CA VAL A 56 19.80 14.86 8.39
C VAL A 56 20.57 15.35 7.17
N VAL A 57 19.92 15.35 6.00
CA VAL A 57 20.49 15.81 4.73
C VAL A 57 19.41 16.32 3.79
N GLN A 58 19.82 17.19 2.86
CA GLN A 58 19.09 17.54 1.64
C GLN A 58 19.61 16.68 0.49
N ILE A 59 18.72 16.02 -0.23
CA ILE A 59 19.08 15.28 -1.45
C ILE A 59 19.22 16.26 -2.63
N PRO A 60 20.23 16.08 -3.50
CA PRO A 60 20.45 16.97 -4.63
C PRO A 60 19.23 17.10 -5.54
N ILE A 61 19.02 18.29 -6.06
CA ILE A 61 17.96 18.60 -7.03
C ILE A 61 18.06 17.67 -8.23
N SER A 62 16.94 17.07 -8.65
CA SER A 62 16.88 16.16 -9.80
C SER A 62 15.84 16.55 -10.86
N GLY A 63 14.89 17.41 -10.49
CA GLY A 63 13.85 17.90 -11.39
C GLY A 63 14.19 19.24 -12.07
N THR A 64 13.26 19.70 -12.88
CA THR A 64 13.32 20.99 -13.60
C THR A 64 12.08 21.85 -13.30
N GLY A 65 12.14 23.15 -13.61
CA GLY A 65 11.02 24.06 -13.42
C GLY A 65 10.57 24.17 -11.96
N ALA A 66 9.28 24.18 -11.73
CA ALA A 66 8.67 24.26 -10.39
C ALA A 66 8.90 23.00 -9.54
N ASN A 67 9.16 21.84 -10.16
CA ASN A 67 9.37 20.55 -9.50
C ASN A 67 10.86 20.18 -9.39
N ARG A 68 11.68 21.10 -8.93
CA ARG A 68 13.14 20.93 -8.90
C ARG A 68 13.65 19.96 -7.83
N VAL A 69 12.88 19.70 -6.77
CA VAL A 69 13.27 18.82 -5.66
C VAL A 69 13.34 17.34 -6.08
N ALA A 70 14.18 16.56 -5.41
CA ALA A 70 14.19 15.12 -5.54
C ALA A 70 12.88 14.52 -5.03
N ARG A 71 12.24 13.66 -5.79
CA ARG A 71 10.98 13.00 -5.41
C ARG A 71 11.26 11.72 -4.63
N LEU A 72 11.55 11.90 -3.34
CA LEU A 72 11.93 10.80 -2.45
C LEU A 72 10.72 9.91 -2.16
N ASN A 73 10.85 8.61 -2.41
CA ASN A 73 9.75 7.69 -2.20
C ASN A 73 10.00 6.65 -1.12
N PHE A 74 11.21 6.11 -1.01
CA PHE A 74 11.53 5.07 -0.05
C PHE A 74 12.94 5.26 0.52
N LEU A 75 13.11 5.02 1.82
CA LEU A 75 14.39 5.05 2.51
C LEU A 75 14.55 3.78 3.35
N THR A 76 15.70 3.14 3.26
CA THR A 76 16.07 2.00 4.08
C THR A 76 17.58 1.84 4.19
N HIS A 77 18.04 0.78 4.84
CA HIS A 77 19.42 0.37 5.00
C HIS A 77 19.70 -0.93 4.24
N ALA A 78 20.98 -1.27 4.07
CA ALA A 78 21.38 -2.50 3.40
C ALA A 78 21.48 -3.72 4.33
N GLY A 79 21.37 -3.55 5.63
CA GLY A 79 21.55 -4.62 6.61
C GLY A 79 23.00 -5.15 6.70
N ASP A 80 23.96 -4.32 6.24
CA ASP A 80 25.37 -4.71 6.09
C ASP A 80 26.26 -4.25 7.27
N GLY A 81 25.67 -3.72 8.33
CA GLY A 81 26.37 -3.21 9.51
C GLY A 81 27.09 -1.88 9.29
N SER A 82 27.00 -1.30 8.09
CA SER A 82 27.70 -0.04 7.76
C SER A 82 27.02 1.20 8.31
N GLY A 83 25.74 1.12 8.65
CA GLY A 83 24.91 2.26 9.03
C GLY A 83 24.58 3.20 7.88
N ARG A 84 24.89 2.82 6.63
CA ARG A 84 24.50 3.59 5.43
C ARG A 84 23.00 3.56 5.25
N LEU A 85 22.44 4.73 4.89
CA LEU A 85 21.06 4.83 4.46
C LEU A 85 21.01 4.97 2.94
N PHE A 86 20.01 4.37 2.35
CA PHE A 86 19.73 4.48 0.93
C PHE A 86 18.36 5.11 0.73
N VAL A 87 18.25 6.04 -0.22
CA VAL A 87 16.99 6.71 -0.54
C VAL A 87 16.86 6.86 -2.05
N ASN A 88 15.70 6.48 -2.59
CA ASN A 88 15.46 6.64 -4.02
C ASN A 88 14.79 7.97 -4.35
N ASP A 89 15.12 8.45 -5.53
CA ASP A 89 14.37 9.46 -6.27
C ASP A 89 13.63 8.77 -7.42
N MET A 90 12.34 8.93 -7.49
CA MET A 90 11.49 8.31 -8.52
C MET A 90 11.95 8.61 -9.95
N ARG A 91 12.77 9.63 -10.16
CA ARG A 91 13.39 9.96 -11.47
C ARG A 91 14.56 9.08 -11.87
N GLY A 92 14.84 8.02 -11.08
CA GLY A 92 15.75 6.93 -11.45
C GLY A 92 17.04 6.87 -10.64
N LYS A 93 17.28 7.75 -9.66
CA LYS A 93 18.51 7.71 -8.86
C LYS A 93 18.29 7.07 -7.51
N LEU A 94 19.23 6.19 -7.13
CA LEU A 94 19.40 5.73 -5.77
C LEU A 94 20.60 6.47 -5.16
N TYR A 95 20.35 7.12 -4.04
CA TYR A 95 21.39 7.79 -3.27
C TYR A 95 21.78 6.97 -2.06
N VAL A 96 23.07 7.02 -1.70
CA VAL A 96 23.58 6.52 -0.42
C VAL A 96 23.95 7.72 0.45
N ILE A 97 23.54 7.65 1.71
CA ILE A 97 23.86 8.62 2.75
C ILE A 97 24.80 7.94 3.74
N ASN A 98 26.03 8.40 3.80
CA ASN A 98 27.05 7.91 4.71
C ASN A 98 27.66 9.09 5.47
N ASN A 99 27.59 9.09 6.81
CA ASN A 99 28.06 10.20 7.64
C ASN A 99 27.59 11.58 7.16
N ARG A 100 26.29 11.70 6.80
CA ARG A 100 25.64 12.91 6.26
C ARG A 100 26.12 13.33 4.87
N ARG A 101 27.04 12.59 4.25
CA ARG A 101 27.45 12.82 2.86
C ARG A 101 26.51 12.04 1.94
N VAL A 102 25.95 12.73 0.94
CA VAL A 102 25.08 12.14 -0.08
C VAL A 102 25.90 11.86 -1.34
N THR A 103 25.79 10.63 -1.86
CA THR A 103 26.43 10.20 -3.11
C THR A 103 25.40 9.47 -3.97
N VAL A 104 25.45 9.62 -5.30
CA VAL A 104 24.65 8.81 -6.21
C VAL A 104 25.23 7.39 -6.20
N TYR A 105 24.48 6.46 -5.62
CA TYR A 105 24.85 5.05 -5.64
C TYR A 105 24.65 4.44 -7.03
N ALA A 106 23.46 4.61 -7.62
CA ALA A 106 23.12 4.15 -8.96
C ALA A 106 22.19 5.13 -9.67
N ASP A 107 22.27 5.19 -11.01
CA ASP A 107 21.33 5.94 -11.86
C ASP A 107 20.64 4.94 -12.80
N PHE A 108 19.48 4.42 -12.39
CA PHE A 108 18.75 3.39 -13.12
C PHE A 108 18.20 3.88 -14.44
N LYS A 109 17.86 5.17 -14.55
CA LYS A 109 17.48 5.77 -15.84
C LYS A 109 18.59 5.58 -16.89
N ARG A 110 19.85 5.68 -16.47
CA ARG A 110 21.00 5.44 -17.37
C ARG A 110 21.31 3.98 -17.56
N LEU A 111 21.17 3.14 -16.52
CA LEU A 111 21.50 1.72 -16.55
C LEU A 111 20.46 0.90 -17.34
N ILE A 112 19.18 1.27 -17.30
CA ILE A 112 18.09 0.63 -18.06
C ILE A 112 18.00 1.23 -19.48
N CYS A 113 18.59 2.40 -19.69
CA CYS A 113 18.63 3.10 -20.98
C CYS A 113 17.25 3.46 -21.54
N SER A 114 16.88 2.92 -22.70
CA SER A 114 15.71 3.35 -23.48
C SER A 114 14.35 2.94 -22.92
N GLY A 115 14.31 2.09 -21.89
CA GLY A 115 13.03 1.58 -21.34
C GLY A 115 12.49 2.35 -20.16
N PHE A 116 13.31 3.11 -19.43
CA PHE A 116 12.87 3.78 -18.21
C PHE A 116 11.88 4.91 -18.49
N THR A 117 10.67 4.82 -17.89
CA THR A 117 9.67 5.89 -17.97
C THR A 117 9.36 6.51 -16.60
N TYR A 118 9.12 7.82 -16.61
CA TYR A 118 8.69 8.62 -15.47
C TYR A 118 7.88 9.80 -15.99
N GLU A 119 6.58 9.65 -16.10
CA GLU A 119 5.71 10.69 -16.63
C GLU A 119 4.81 11.28 -15.54
N THR A 120 4.00 10.44 -14.89
CA THR A 120 3.00 10.89 -13.91
C THR A 120 2.84 9.87 -12.78
N GLY A 121 2.07 10.25 -11.76
CA GLY A 121 1.53 9.33 -10.75
C GLY A 121 2.58 8.60 -9.93
N GLN A 122 2.52 7.29 -9.97
CA GLN A 122 3.39 6.38 -9.23
C GLN A 122 4.52 5.80 -10.08
N GLN A 123 4.63 6.20 -11.35
CA GLN A 123 5.65 5.72 -12.28
C GLN A 123 7.08 6.12 -11.87
N GLY A 124 8.05 5.43 -12.46
CA GLY A 124 9.47 5.67 -12.31
C GLY A 124 10.18 4.62 -11.45
N PHE A 125 11.26 5.01 -10.80
CA PHE A 125 11.96 4.18 -9.82
C PHE A 125 11.19 4.17 -8.50
N SER A 126 10.25 3.23 -8.34
CA SER A 126 9.30 3.24 -7.23
C SER A 126 9.90 2.71 -5.94
N TYR A 127 10.57 1.54 -5.99
CA TYR A 127 11.05 0.84 -4.79
C TYR A 127 12.34 0.10 -5.02
N PHE A 128 13.00 -0.24 -3.90
CA PHE A 128 14.15 -1.13 -3.88
C PHE A 128 14.19 -1.90 -2.57
N ALA A 129 14.84 -3.07 -2.58
CA ALA A 129 15.05 -3.89 -1.40
C ALA A 129 16.41 -4.60 -1.50
N PHE A 130 17.18 -4.57 -0.42
CA PHE A 130 18.42 -5.34 -0.31
C PHE A 130 18.11 -6.76 0.15
N HIS A 131 18.77 -7.75 -0.48
CA HIS A 131 18.71 -9.12 0.01
C HIS A 131 19.30 -9.20 1.43
N PRO A 132 18.77 -10.04 2.33
CA PRO A 132 19.29 -10.16 3.70
C PRO A 132 20.81 -10.45 3.79
N ASP A 133 21.36 -11.13 2.78
CA ASP A 133 22.81 -11.37 2.66
C ASP A 133 23.54 -10.36 1.74
N PHE A 134 23.00 -9.16 1.55
CA PHE A 134 23.60 -8.17 0.63
C PHE A 134 25.08 -7.94 0.87
N ALA A 135 25.51 -7.89 2.11
CA ALA A 135 26.93 -7.75 2.49
C ALA A 135 27.84 -8.83 1.88
N LYS A 136 27.30 -10.03 1.62
CA LYS A 136 28.02 -11.19 1.09
C LYS A 136 27.83 -11.37 -0.40
N ASN A 137 26.55 -11.24 -0.88
CA ASN A 137 26.18 -11.59 -2.25
C ASN A 137 26.04 -10.38 -3.19
N GLY A 138 25.96 -9.16 -2.63
CA GLY A 138 25.81 -7.92 -3.39
C GLY A 138 24.43 -7.74 -4.03
N ILE A 139 23.44 -8.57 -3.68
CA ILE A 139 22.16 -8.63 -4.39
C ILE A 139 21.16 -7.64 -3.80
N PHE A 140 20.51 -6.88 -4.67
CA PHE A 140 19.36 -6.05 -4.34
C PHE A 140 18.38 -5.99 -5.52
N TYR A 141 17.18 -5.55 -5.24
CA TYR A 141 16.07 -5.53 -6.20
C TYR A 141 15.53 -4.13 -6.36
N THR A 142 15.03 -3.80 -7.56
CA THR A 142 14.33 -2.55 -7.85
C THR A 142 13.03 -2.81 -8.56
N VAL A 143 12.07 -1.90 -8.38
CA VAL A 143 10.91 -1.74 -9.26
C VAL A 143 11.07 -0.47 -10.07
N ASN A 144 10.94 -0.60 -11.37
CA ASN A 144 10.97 0.52 -12.29
C ASN A 144 9.81 0.42 -13.27
N SER A 145 9.19 1.56 -13.57
CA SER A 145 8.27 1.63 -14.69
C SER A 145 9.07 1.73 -15.99
N GLU A 146 8.69 0.93 -16.96
CA GLU A 146 9.35 0.86 -18.28
C GLU A 146 8.31 0.95 -19.39
N ASP A 147 8.70 1.55 -20.51
CA ASP A 147 7.89 1.57 -21.72
C ASP A 147 7.62 0.13 -22.18
N LYS A 148 6.47 -0.10 -22.78
CA LYS A 148 6.09 -1.43 -23.28
C LYS A 148 7.05 -1.92 -24.36
N ASN A 149 7.36 -1.05 -25.32
CA ASN A 149 8.14 -1.43 -26.50
C ASN A 149 7.66 -2.79 -27.03
N ASP A 150 8.58 -3.61 -27.55
CA ASP A 150 8.29 -4.97 -28.00
C ASP A 150 8.47 -6.03 -26.90
N ASN A 151 8.59 -5.61 -25.63
CA ASN A 151 8.78 -6.54 -24.51
C ASN A 151 7.45 -7.21 -24.14
N ILE A 152 7.47 -8.53 -24.07
CA ILE A 152 6.31 -9.32 -23.64
C ILE A 152 6.32 -9.38 -22.11
N PRO A 153 5.24 -8.93 -21.41
CA PRO A 153 5.15 -9.05 -19.98
C PRO A 153 4.88 -10.50 -19.56
N ASP A 154 5.34 -10.86 -18.37
CA ASP A 154 5.05 -12.17 -17.76
C ASP A 154 3.57 -12.27 -17.36
N PHE A 155 2.99 -11.13 -16.96
CA PHE A 155 1.57 -11.00 -16.66
C PHE A 155 0.94 -9.88 -17.48
N THR A 156 -0.02 -10.26 -18.33
CA THR A 156 -0.76 -9.37 -19.22
C THR A 156 -2.10 -8.97 -18.61
N VAL A 157 -2.58 -7.77 -18.95
CA VAL A 157 -3.96 -7.35 -18.67
C VAL A 157 -4.90 -8.05 -19.63
N LYS A 158 -5.64 -9.04 -19.13
CA LYS A 158 -6.56 -9.88 -19.96
C LYS A 158 -7.87 -9.21 -20.30
N LYS A 159 -8.26 -8.16 -19.57
CA LYS A 159 -9.53 -7.45 -19.75
C LYS A 159 -9.34 -6.18 -20.57
N LYS A 160 -10.41 -5.74 -21.23
CA LYS A 160 -10.38 -4.47 -21.96
C LYS A 160 -10.19 -3.32 -20.96
N ILE A 161 -9.20 -2.49 -21.22
CA ILE A 161 -8.95 -1.27 -20.49
C ILE A 161 -9.77 -0.17 -21.15
N VAL A 162 -10.52 0.58 -20.34
CA VAL A 162 -11.35 1.68 -20.86
C VAL A 162 -11.01 2.99 -20.14
N ASN A 163 -11.13 4.10 -20.86
CA ASN A 163 -11.01 5.43 -20.27
C ASN A 163 -12.34 5.84 -19.60
N ASN A 164 -12.38 7.01 -18.98
CA ASN A 164 -13.55 7.58 -18.31
C ASN A 164 -14.73 7.89 -19.27
N LYS A 165 -14.51 7.83 -20.59
CA LYS A 165 -15.54 7.98 -21.64
C LYS A 165 -16.05 6.63 -22.15
N GLY A 166 -15.46 5.51 -21.70
CA GLY A 166 -15.78 4.17 -22.16
C GLY A 166 -15.03 3.74 -23.43
N ASP A 167 -14.10 4.54 -23.94
CA ASP A 167 -13.27 4.15 -25.08
C ASP A 167 -12.24 3.11 -24.67
N ILE A 168 -11.98 2.12 -25.53
CA ILE A 168 -10.92 1.14 -25.31
C ILE A 168 -9.56 1.83 -25.50
N ILE A 169 -8.72 1.74 -24.48
CA ILE A 169 -7.36 2.28 -24.51
C ILE A 169 -6.31 1.18 -24.37
N GLN A 170 -5.07 1.49 -24.70
CA GLN A 170 -3.93 0.60 -24.45
C GLN A 170 -3.50 0.68 -23.00
N SER A 171 -2.88 -0.40 -22.51
CA SER A 171 -2.22 -0.40 -21.21
C SER A 171 -1.15 0.70 -21.15
N SER A 172 -0.91 1.22 -19.94
CA SER A 172 -0.05 2.40 -19.74
C SER A 172 1.43 2.08 -19.96
N HIS A 173 1.96 1.12 -19.20
CA HIS A 173 3.39 0.78 -19.14
C HIS A 173 3.57 -0.62 -18.53
N HIS A 174 4.82 -1.04 -18.34
CA HIS A 174 5.17 -2.22 -17.55
C HIS A 174 5.88 -1.80 -16.26
N ASP A 175 5.55 -2.42 -15.14
CA ASP A 175 6.41 -2.41 -13.97
C ASP A 175 7.36 -3.62 -14.01
N VAL A 176 8.65 -3.35 -13.87
CA VAL A 176 9.68 -4.35 -14.01
C VAL A 176 10.48 -4.49 -12.74
N ILE A 177 10.50 -5.70 -12.20
CA ILE A 177 11.35 -6.05 -11.06
C ILE A 177 12.66 -6.59 -11.60
N ARG A 178 13.76 -5.91 -11.24
CA ARG A 178 15.13 -6.27 -11.61
C ARG A 178 15.94 -6.64 -10.40
N GLU A 179 16.73 -7.70 -10.55
CA GLU A 179 17.80 -8.05 -9.63
C GLU A 179 19.09 -7.39 -10.10
N TRP A 180 19.81 -6.81 -9.18
CA TRP A 180 21.13 -6.21 -9.36
C TRP A 180 22.12 -6.92 -8.48
N LYS A 181 23.30 -7.17 -9.01
CA LYS A 181 24.42 -7.75 -8.25
C LYS A 181 25.58 -6.78 -8.27
N ALA A 182 25.87 -6.16 -7.14
CA ALA A 182 27.00 -5.27 -6.95
C ALA A 182 28.30 -6.05 -6.87
N ASP A 183 29.33 -5.61 -7.61
CA ASP A 183 30.68 -6.20 -7.56
C ASP A 183 31.33 -5.98 -6.19
N GLN A 184 31.04 -4.83 -5.57
CA GLN A 184 31.56 -4.41 -4.27
C GLN A 184 30.43 -3.89 -3.38
N PRO A 185 29.79 -4.72 -2.55
CA PRO A 185 28.66 -4.33 -1.75
C PRO A 185 28.94 -3.17 -0.79
N ALA A 186 30.16 -3.05 -0.30
CA ALA A 186 30.59 -1.98 0.61
C ALA A 186 30.80 -0.60 -0.07
N ALA A 187 30.86 -0.56 -1.41
CA ALA A 187 31.10 0.68 -2.14
C ALA A 187 29.91 1.65 -2.06
N ASN A 188 30.21 2.94 -2.12
CA ASN A 188 29.18 4.01 -2.21
C ASN A 188 28.78 4.35 -3.65
N LYS A 189 29.23 3.56 -4.62
CA LYS A 189 28.88 3.67 -6.03
C LYS A 189 28.71 2.27 -6.60
N PHE A 190 27.59 2.05 -7.25
CA PHE A 190 27.27 0.77 -7.88
C PHE A 190 28.16 0.54 -9.12
N SER A 191 28.73 -0.65 -9.18
CA SER A 191 29.18 -1.34 -10.39
C SER A 191 28.68 -2.77 -10.32
N GLY A 192 28.31 -3.37 -11.43
CA GLY A 192 27.78 -4.73 -11.42
C GLY A 192 26.88 -5.02 -12.60
N ILE A 193 26.14 -6.11 -12.48
CA ILE A 193 25.23 -6.62 -13.49
C ILE A 193 23.79 -6.65 -13.01
N SER A 194 22.87 -6.81 -13.95
CA SER A 194 21.45 -6.99 -13.63
C SER A 194 20.78 -8.04 -14.50
N ARG A 195 19.67 -8.57 -14.00
CA ARG A 195 18.71 -9.38 -14.75
C ARG A 195 17.29 -8.99 -14.43
N GLU A 196 16.41 -9.15 -15.39
CA GLU A 196 14.97 -9.02 -15.16
C GLU A 196 14.44 -10.27 -14.46
N ILE A 197 13.61 -10.07 -13.43
CA ILE A 197 12.95 -11.15 -12.68
C ILE A 197 11.52 -11.30 -13.16
N LEU A 198 10.77 -10.18 -13.19
CA LEU A 198 9.33 -10.19 -13.40
C LEU A 198 8.90 -8.89 -14.07
N ARG A 199 8.01 -9.00 -15.07
CA ARG A 199 7.43 -7.88 -15.81
C ARG A 199 5.91 -7.96 -15.76
N ILE A 200 5.27 -6.93 -15.22
CA ILE A 200 3.81 -6.84 -15.03
C ILE A 200 3.28 -5.70 -15.89
N GLU A 201 2.34 -6.00 -16.78
CA GLU A 201 1.64 -4.99 -17.55
C GLU A 201 0.69 -4.20 -16.63
N GLN A 202 0.77 -2.86 -16.68
CA GLN A 202 -0.06 -1.96 -15.89
C GLN A 202 -1.17 -1.33 -16.75
N PRO A 203 -2.44 -1.50 -16.34
CA PRO A 203 -3.55 -0.95 -17.13
C PRO A 203 -3.54 0.58 -17.15
N TYR A 204 -3.24 1.21 -16.02
CA TYR A 204 -3.27 2.67 -15.83
C TYR A 204 -1.97 3.19 -15.20
N PRO A 205 -1.73 4.52 -15.21
CA PRO A 205 -0.49 5.09 -14.66
C PRO A 205 -0.40 5.09 -13.14
N ASP A 206 -1.49 4.87 -12.43
CA ASP A 206 -1.57 4.80 -10.98
C ASP A 206 -1.80 3.37 -10.49
N HIS A 207 -1.68 3.16 -9.19
CA HIS A 207 -1.83 1.85 -8.54
C HIS A 207 -0.93 0.77 -9.14
N ASN A 208 0.32 1.09 -9.23
CA ASN A 208 1.38 0.26 -9.78
C ASN A 208 1.94 -0.74 -8.75
N VAL A 209 3.07 -1.38 -9.07
CA VAL A 209 3.81 -2.17 -8.08
C VAL A 209 4.31 -1.26 -6.97
N GLY A 210 3.90 -1.58 -5.75
CA GLY A 210 4.29 -0.92 -4.52
C GLY A 210 5.61 -1.47 -3.96
N GLN A 211 5.68 -1.65 -2.63
CA GLN A 211 6.90 -2.02 -1.94
C GLN A 211 7.39 -3.42 -2.27
N LEU A 212 8.72 -3.56 -2.36
CA LEU A 212 9.45 -4.83 -2.25
C LEU A 212 9.99 -4.99 -0.84
N GLY A 213 10.11 -6.23 -0.35
CA GLY A 213 10.73 -6.46 0.96
C GLY A 213 10.98 -7.92 1.29
N PHE A 214 11.85 -8.11 2.25
CA PHE A 214 12.17 -9.41 2.85
C PHE A 214 11.76 -9.39 4.33
N ASN A 215 11.35 -10.54 4.84
CA ASN A 215 11.10 -10.70 6.26
C ASN A 215 12.44 -10.78 7.03
N LEU A 216 12.84 -9.66 7.62
CA LEU A 216 14.10 -9.53 8.35
C LEU A 216 14.12 -10.25 9.71
N ASN A 217 12.99 -10.82 10.16
CA ASN A 217 12.92 -11.65 11.38
C ASN A 217 13.39 -13.08 11.15
N THR A 218 13.70 -13.44 9.90
CA THR A 218 14.13 -14.77 9.50
C THR A 218 15.65 -14.88 9.40
N LYS A 219 16.16 -16.08 9.56
CA LYS A 219 17.59 -16.43 9.46
C LYS A 219 17.82 -17.51 8.42
N PRO A 220 19.06 -17.71 7.95
CA PRO A 220 19.38 -18.81 7.04
C PRO A 220 18.88 -20.16 7.54
N GLY A 221 18.13 -20.86 6.69
CA GLY A 221 17.46 -22.13 7.01
C GLY A 221 15.96 -22.01 7.29
N ASP A 222 15.45 -20.83 7.62
CA ASP A 222 14.01 -20.60 7.75
C ASP A 222 13.35 -20.60 6.37
N VAL A 223 12.10 -21.09 6.28
CA VAL A 223 11.35 -21.23 5.03
C VAL A 223 11.15 -19.89 4.31
N ASP A 224 11.13 -18.80 5.07
CA ASP A 224 10.87 -17.45 4.58
C ASP A 224 12.15 -16.61 4.36
N TYR A 225 13.33 -17.19 4.66
CA TYR A 225 14.59 -16.47 4.51
C TYR A 225 14.96 -16.25 3.03
N GLY A 226 15.20 -14.99 2.65
CA GLY A 226 15.54 -14.62 1.28
C GLY A 226 14.37 -14.70 0.30
N ILE A 227 13.14 -14.87 0.78
CA ILE A 227 11.92 -14.85 -0.03
C ILE A 227 11.45 -13.41 -0.19
N LEU A 228 11.23 -13.00 -1.43
CA LEU A 228 10.83 -11.64 -1.78
C LEU A 228 9.32 -11.49 -1.78
N TYR A 229 8.83 -10.55 -0.98
CA TYR A 229 7.45 -10.10 -1.00
C TYR A 229 7.30 -8.87 -1.89
N ILE A 230 6.20 -8.81 -2.63
CA ILE A 230 5.93 -7.76 -3.61
C ILE A 230 4.48 -7.31 -3.43
N ALA A 231 4.28 -6.07 -3.03
CA ALA A 231 2.96 -5.46 -3.03
C ALA A 231 2.61 -4.98 -4.44
N VAL A 232 1.48 -5.41 -4.95
CA VAL A 232 0.98 -5.01 -6.27
C VAL A 232 -0.42 -4.44 -6.08
N ALA A 233 -0.62 -3.20 -6.48
CA ALA A 233 -1.92 -2.56 -6.42
C ALA A 233 -2.87 -3.09 -7.51
N ASP A 234 -4.13 -2.70 -7.47
CA ASP A 234 -5.19 -3.20 -8.36
C ASP A 234 -5.08 -2.73 -9.82
N GLY A 235 -4.10 -1.84 -10.10
CA GLY A 235 -3.85 -1.29 -11.43
C GLY A 235 -4.60 0.01 -11.70
N GLY A 236 -5.40 0.51 -10.75
CA GLY A 236 -6.06 1.80 -10.82
C GLY A 236 -7.22 1.89 -11.81
N SER A 237 -7.52 3.12 -12.22
CA SER A 237 -8.52 3.44 -13.23
C SER A 237 -8.15 4.71 -14.00
N ASP A 238 -8.81 4.98 -15.12
CA ASP A 238 -8.69 6.24 -15.83
C ASP A 238 -9.68 7.26 -15.25
N GLY A 239 -9.18 8.34 -14.73
CA GLY A 239 -10.05 9.43 -14.32
C GLY A 239 -9.98 9.92 -12.91
N PHE A 240 -8.76 10.05 -12.35
CA PHE A 240 -8.63 10.93 -11.19
C PHE A 240 -9.17 12.34 -11.53
N PRO A 241 -10.17 12.91 -10.82
CA PRO A 241 -10.70 12.47 -9.52
C PRO A 241 -12.06 11.72 -9.59
N VAL A 242 -12.47 11.14 -10.70
CA VAL A 242 -13.87 10.76 -10.91
C VAL A 242 -14.17 9.28 -10.67
N SER A 243 -13.19 8.40 -10.74
CA SER A 243 -13.39 6.98 -10.45
C SER A 243 -12.08 6.30 -10.07
N HIS A 244 -12.01 5.81 -8.86
CA HIS A 244 -10.88 5.02 -8.37
C HIS A 244 -11.28 3.57 -8.04
N THR A 245 -12.46 3.16 -8.48
CA THR A 245 -12.94 1.78 -8.34
C THR A 245 -12.00 0.81 -9.04
N ASP A 246 -12.17 -0.47 -8.76
CA ASP A 246 -11.49 -1.55 -9.47
C ASP A 246 -12.35 -2.02 -10.67
N PRO A 247 -12.34 -1.31 -11.82
CA PRO A 247 -13.22 -1.60 -12.95
C PRO A 247 -12.94 -2.97 -13.56
N LEU A 248 -11.74 -3.49 -13.33
CA LEU A 248 -11.32 -4.80 -13.83
C LEU A 248 -11.55 -5.91 -12.81
N ASN A 249 -12.01 -5.59 -11.58
CA ASN A 249 -12.17 -6.52 -10.47
C ASN A 249 -10.88 -7.31 -10.16
N ASN A 250 -9.76 -6.60 -10.24
CA ASN A 250 -8.44 -7.20 -10.06
C ASN A 250 -8.21 -7.64 -8.61
N GLY A 251 -8.74 -6.90 -7.63
CA GLY A 251 -8.61 -7.24 -6.22
C GLY A 251 -9.06 -8.68 -5.93
N GLN A 252 -10.16 -9.14 -6.54
CA GLN A 252 -10.74 -10.47 -6.33
C GLN A 252 -10.35 -11.51 -7.39
N ASP A 253 -9.72 -11.11 -8.50
CA ASP A 253 -9.35 -12.02 -9.59
C ASP A 253 -7.98 -12.68 -9.31
N LEU A 254 -7.96 -13.96 -8.96
CA LEU A 254 -6.74 -14.72 -8.68
C LEU A 254 -5.92 -15.09 -9.93
N SER A 255 -6.39 -14.76 -11.12
CA SER A 255 -5.66 -14.98 -12.38
C SER A 255 -4.76 -13.82 -12.79
N THR A 256 -4.69 -12.77 -11.97
CA THR A 256 -3.84 -11.58 -12.16
C THR A 256 -3.02 -11.30 -10.90
N PRO A 257 -1.82 -10.72 -11.02
CA PRO A 257 -1.03 -10.29 -9.87
C PRO A 257 -1.53 -8.98 -9.25
N LEU A 258 -2.47 -8.28 -9.91
CA LEU A 258 -2.97 -6.98 -9.49
C LEU A 258 -3.88 -7.09 -8.25
N GLY A 259 -3.73 -6.18 -7.27
CA GLY A 259 -4.46 -6.18 -5.99
C GLY A 259 -4.00 -7.29 -5.03
N LYS A 260 -2.69 -7.58 -4.99
CA LYS A 260 -2.10 -8.74 -4.29
C LYS A 260 -0.84 -8.39 -3.50
N ILE A 261 -0.54 -9.23 -2.53
CA ILE A 261 0.84 -9.46 -2.09
C ILE A 261 1.32 -10.74 -2.78
N LEU A 262 2.35 -10.64 -3.60
CA LEU A 262 3.03 -11.80 -4.17
C LEU A 262 4.20 -12.21 -3.28
N ARG A 263 4.57 -13.50 -3.33
CA ARG A 263 5.72 -14.05 -2.61
C ARG A 263 6.47 -15.01 -3.53
N ILE A 264 7.73 -14.68 -3.83
CA ILE A 264 8.57 -15.42 -4.78
C ILE A 264 9.94 -15.73 -4.19
N ASP A 265 10.56 -16.81 -4.66
CA ASP A 265 11.97 -17.13 -4.40
C ASP A 265 12.82 -16.59 -5.56
N PRO A 266 13.60 -15.52 -5.37
CA PRO A 266 14.39 -14.93 -6.44
C PRO A 266 15.43 -15.87 -7.04
N PHE A 267 15.85 -16.92 -6.31
CA PHE A 267 16.85 -17.88 -6.75
C PHE A 267 16.26 -19.16 -7.32
N GLY A 268 14.96 -19.36 -7.16
CA GLY A 268 14.24 -20.49 -7.74
C GLY A 268 14.09 -20.36 -9.26
N LYS A 269 13.55 -21.42 -9.90
CA LYS A 269 13.38 -21.47 -11.37
C LYS A 269 12.10 -22.18 -11.81
N ASN A 270 11.16 -22.39 -10.91
CA ASN A 270 9.92 -23.13 -11.22
C ASN A 270 8.72 -22.23 -11.60
N SER A 271 8.95 -20.93 -11.79
CA SER A 271 7.98 -20.02 -12.40
C SER A 271 7.80 -20.27 -13.90
N ALA A 272 6.71 -19.73 -14.47
CA ALA A 272 6.43 -19.87 -15.90
C ALA A 272 7.54 -19.29 -16.79
N ASN A 273 8.17 -18.16 -16.38
CA ASN A 273 9.27 -17.52 -17.10
C ASN A 273 10.66 -18.12 -16.76
N GLY A 274 10.75 -19.02 -15.79
CA GLY A 274 12.01 -19.66 -15.35
C GLY A 274 13.03 -18.72 -14.67
N LYS A 275 12.64 -17.47 -14.34
CA LYS A 275 13.55 -16.46 -13.79
C LYS A 275 13.51 -16.38 -12.26
N TYR A 276 12.49 -16.96 -11.63
CA TYR A 276 12.30 -17.04 -10.17
C TYR A 276 11.60 -18.35 -9.80
N GLY A 277 11.44 -18.62 -8.53
CA GLY A 277 10.68 -19.74 -8.02
C GLY A 277 9.41 -19.32 -7.30
N ILE A 278 8.45 -20.24 -7.27
CA ILE A 278 7.23 -20.14 -6.47
C ILE A 278 7.43 -21.01 -5.23
N PRO A 279 7.42 -20.42 -4.01
CA PRO A 279 7.58 -21.18 -2.77
C PRO A 279 6.50 -22.26 -2.62
N LYS A 280 6.90 -23.48 -2.25
CA LYS A 280 6.01 -24.65 -2.14
C LYS A 280 4.90 -24.47 -1.08
N ASP A 281 5.11 -23.56 -0.15
CA ASP A 281 4.19 -23.24 0.92
C ASP A 281 3.31 -22.02 0.62
N ASN A 282 3.36 -21.42 -0.57
CA ASN A 282 2.40 -20.40 -0.98
C ASN A 282 0.97 -20.97 -0.95
N PRO A 283 -0.03 -20.16 -0.53
CA PRO A 283 -1.38 -20.66 -0.26
C PRO A 283 -2.08 -21.26 -1.48
N PHE A 284 -1.75 -20.78 -2.69
CA PHE A 284 -2.43 -21.18 -3.92
C PHE A 284 -1.59 -22.09 -4.84
N VAL A 285 -0.34 -22.39 -4.49
CA VAL A 285 0.58 -23.16 -5.34
C VAL A 285 0.08 -24.58 -5.69
N ARG A 286 -0.78 -25.16 -4.86
CA ARG A 286 -1.38 -26.49 -5.08
C ARG A 286 -2.81 -26.44 -5.63
N ASN A 287 -3.28 -25.27 -6.07
CA ASN A 287 -4.62 -25.14 -6.62
C ASN A 287 -4.72 -25.90 -7.96
N LYS A 288 -5.80 -26.67 -8.12
CA LYS A 288 -6.03 -27.45 -9.36
C LYS A 288 -6.44 -26.56 -10.54
N ASN A 289 -6.95 -25.37 -10.30
CA ASN A 289 -7.24 -24.40 -11.35
C ASN A 289 -5.95 -23.69 -11.78
N SER A 290 -5.45 -24.03 -12.93
CA SER A 290 -4.21 -23.47 -13.51
C SER A 290 -4.27 -21.97 -13.80
N ASN A 291 -5.45 -21.35 -13.78
CA ASN A 291 -5.59 -19.91 -13.92
C ASN A 291 -5.26 -19.15 -12.61
N ILE A 292 -5.21 -19.83 -11.48
CA ILE A 292 -4.87 -19.21 -10.18
C ILE A 292 -3.36 -19.16 -10.05
N LEU A 293 -2.82 -17.94 -9.81
CA LEU A 293 -1.39 -17.71 -9.72
C LEU A 293 -0.82 -18.26 -8.40
N GLY A 294 0.21 -19.11 -8.52
CA GLY A 294 0.91 -19.67 -7.37
C GLY A 294 1.74 -18.65 -6.59
N GLU A 295 2.08 -17.54 -7.19
CA GLU A 295 2.82 -16.42 -6.61
C GLU A 295 2.04 -15.67 -5.53
N ILE A 296 0.70 -15.75 -5.57
CA ILE A 296 -0.16 -15.00 -4.64
C ILE A 296 0.04 -15.50 -3.21
N TRP A 297 0.36 -14.56 -2.30
CA TRP A 297 0.44 -14.80 -0.86
C TRP A 297 -0.81 -14.31 -0.13
N ALA A 298 -1.36 -13.15 -0.55
CA ALA A 298 -2.64 -12.59 -0.09
C ALA A 298 -3.27 -11.74 -1.18
N TYR A 299 -4.57 -11.45 -1.09
CA TYR A 299 -5.32 -10.77 -2.15
C TYR A 299 -6.46 -9.90 -1.61
N GLY A 300 -7.18 -9.25 -2.51
CA GLY A 300 -8.28 -8.37 -2.15
C GLY A 300 -7.80 -7.04 -1.56
N LEU A 301 -6.69 -6.54 -2.07
CA LEU A 301 -6.09 -5.25 -1.72
C LEU A 301 -6.30 -4.24 -2.85
N ARG A 302 -6.43 -2.96 -2.49
CA ARG A 302 -6.59 -1.88 -3.46
C ARG A 302 -5.24 -1.31 -3.90
N ASN A 303 -4.57 -0.65 -3.00
CA ASN A 303 -3.25 -0.07 -3.23
C ASN A 303 -2.38 -0.30 -1.98
N PRO A 304 -1.91 -1.55 -1.77
CA PRO A 304 -1.07 -1.92 -0.64
C PRO A 304 0.31 -1.29 -0.81
N HIS A 305 0.34 0.04 -0.76
CA HIS A 305 1.48 0.85 -1.14
C HIS A 305 2.71 0.59 -0.26
N ARG A 306 2.49 0.18 1.01
CA ARG A 306 3.53 -0.08 2.00
C ARG A 306 3.22 -1.29 2.85
N PHE A 307 4.27 -2.02 3.18
CA PHE A 307 4.23 -2.99 4.26
C PHE A 307 5.53 -2.96 5.06
N SER A 308 5.48 -3.40 6.29
CA SER A 308 6.65 -3.55 7.14
C SER A 308 6.48 -4.72 8.11
N TRP A 309 7.60 -5.32 8.50
CA TRP A 309 7.60 -6.26 9.62
C TRP A 309 8.02 -5.53 10.89
N ASP A 310 7.35 -5.85 11.97
CA ASP A 310 7.86 -5.56 13.30
C ASP A 310 9.11 -6.40 13.56
N THR A 311 10.25 -5.76 13.75
CA THR A 311 11.53 -6.45 14.02
C THR A 311 11.70 -6.86 15.49
N GLY A 312 10.63 -6.81 16.26
CA GLY A 312 10.55 -7.26 17.65
C GLY A 312 9.23 -7.98 17.91
N GLY A 313 8.99 -8.36 19.15
CA GLY A 313 7.76 -9.01 19.56
C GLY A 313 7.45 -10.27 18.75
N GLU A 314 6.23 -10.35 18.24
CA GLU A 314 5.74 -11.48 17.43
C GLU A 314 6.14 -11.41 15.95
N GLY A 315 6.85 -10.37 15.52
CA GLY A 315 7.27 -10.20 14.11
C GLY A 315 6.12 -9.94 13.14
N LYS A 316 5.05 -9.27 13.58
CA LYS A 316 3.86 -9.00 12.77
C LYS A 316 4.22 -8.29 11.47
N MET A 317 3.65 -8.73 10.35
CA MET A 317 3.63 -7.97 9.12
C MET A 317 2.45 -7.01 9.16
N LEU A 318 2.69 -5.73 8.86
CA LEU A 318 1.68 -4.68 8.77
C LEU A 318 1.61 -4.19 7.32
N ILE A 319 0.42 -4.20 6.74
CA ILE A 319 0.15 -3.74 5.37
C ILE A 319 -0.70 -2.49 5.47
N SER A 320 -0.24 -1.39 4.87
CA SER A 320 -1.02 -0.17 4.72
C SER A 320 -1.63 -0.16 3.33
N ASP A 321 -2.95 -0.27 3.28
CA ASP A 321 -3.73 -0.28 2.04
C ASP A 321 -4.51 1.02 1.91
N THR A 322 -4.27 1.73 0.81
CA THR A 322 -4.95 3.00 0.55
C THR A 322 -6.36 2.73 0.03
N GLY A 323 -7.34 3.25 0.76
CA GLY A 323 -8.74 3.14 0.40
C GLY A 323 -9.15 4.02 -0.78
N GLU A 324 -10.41 3.95 -1.14
CA GLU A 324 -10.97 4.70 -2.28
C GLU A 324 -11.40 6.10 -1.88
N ALA A 325 -12.52 6.18 -1.20
CA ALA A 325 -13.17 7.46 -0.92
C ALA A 325 -13.41 7.69 0.59
N PHE A 326 -13.30 6.65 1.40
CA PHE A 326 -13.77 6.71 2.77
C PHE A 326 -12.76 6.24 3.81
N ILE A 327 -12.00 5.16 3.58
CA ILE A 327 -11.29 4.47 4.67
C ILE A 327 -9.86 4.14 4.28
N GLU A 328 -8.93 4.53 5.14
CA GLU A 328 -7.54 4.08 5.11
C GLU A 328 -7.32 2.92 6.08
N GLU A 329 -6.54 1.92 5.67
CA GLU A 329 -6.45 0.65 6.36
C GLU A 329 -5.03 0.31 6.83
N VAL A 330 -4.94 -0.21 8.05
CA VAL A 330 -3.79 -0.97 8.53
C VAL A 330 -4.22 -2.43 8.70
N ASN A 331 -3.67 -3.30 7.89
CA ASN A 331 -3.98 -4.72 7.87
C ASN A 331 -2.83 -5.54 8.48
N LEU A 332 -3.14 -6.66 9.14
CA LEU A 332 -2.15 -7.69 9.43
C LEU A 332 -1.87 -8.49 8.17
N GLY A 333 -0.61 -8.74 7.86
CA GLY A 333 -0.21 -9.65 6.81
C GLY A 333 -0.52 -11.10 7.23
N ILE A 334 -1.51 -11.69 6.59
CA ILE A 334 -1.96 -13.07 6.85
C ILE A 334 -1.90 -13.87 5.55
N LYS A 335 -1.22 -15.00 5.59
CA LYS A 335 -1.08 -15.91 4.45
C LYS A 335 -2.45 -16.43 3.99
N GLY A 336 -2.76 -16.25 2.72
CA GLY A 336 -4.03 -16.66 2.10
C GLY A 336 -5.20 -15.73 2.35
N ALA A 337 -5.01 -14.63 3.07
CA ALA A 337 -6.08 -13.70 3.39
C ALA A 337 -6.67 -13.02 2.15
N ASN A 338 -7.99 -12.78 2.21
CA ASN A 338 -8.74 -11.91 1.32
C ASN A 338 -9.17 -10.65 2.08
N TYR A 339 -8.58 -9.50 1.77
CA TYR A 339 -8.89 -8.22 2.42
C TYR A 339 -10.14 -7.52 1.89
N GLY A 340 -10.81 -8.11 0.90
CA GLY A 340 -12.16 -7.74 0.50
C GLY A 340 -12.26 -6.63 -0.54
N TRP A 341 -11.17 -5.95 -0.95
CA TRP A 341 -11.24 -4.90 -1.95
C TRP A 341 -11.95 -5.34 -3.23
N GLY A 342 -12.70 -4.39 -3.78
CA GLY A 342 -13.69 -4.59 -4.82
C GLY A 342 -15.09 -4.89 -4.26
N LYS A 343 -15.21 -5.23 -2.96
CA LYS A 343 -16.48 -5.49 -2.24
C LYS A 343 -16.53 -4.83 -0.88
N ARG A 344 -15.38 -4.54 -0.28
CA ARG A 344 -15.23 -3.94 1.04
C ARG A 344 -14.24 -2.78 0.96
N GLU A 345 -14.49 -1.75 1.75
CA GLU A 345 -13.56 -0.68 2.08
C GLU A 345 -13.63 -0.50 3.59
N GLY A 346 -12.52 -0.75 4.30
CA GLY A 346 -12.56 -0.91 5.74
C GLY A 346 -13.53 -2.00 6.17
N THR A 347 -14.31 -1.71 7.21
CA THR A 347 -15.35 -2.60 7.74
C THR A 347 -16.75 -2.29 7.16
N TRP A 348 -16.82 -1.88 5.88
CA TRP A 348 -18.07 -1.55 5.19
C TRP A 348 -18.14 -2.22 3.81
N VAL A 349 -19.36 -2.27 3.26
CA VAL A 349 -19.61 -2.68 1.88
C VAL A 349 -19.44 -1.46 0.97
N VAL A 350 -18.65 -1.61 -0.09
CA VAL A 350 -18.52 -0.61 -1.16
C VAL A 350 -19.33 -1.04 -2.38
N GLU A 351 -20.06 -0.11 -2.97
CA GLU A 351 -20.73 -0.34 -4.25
C GLU A 351 -19.93 0.33 -5.37
N GLN A 352 -19.27 -0.49 -6.22
CA GLN A 352 -18.40 0.00 -7.30
C GLN A 352 -19.09 0.91 -8.32
N LYS A 353 -20.41 0.88 -8.42
CA LYS A 353 -21.17 1.75 -9.32
C LYS A 353 -21.53 3.11 -8.71
N ASN A 354 -21.43 3.22 -7.38
CA ASN A 354 -21.74 4.44 -6.65
C ASN A 354 -20.69 4.65 -5.54
N GLU A 355 -19.57 5.18 -5.92
CA GLU A 355 -18.37 5.39 -5.12
C GLU A 355 -18.56 6.32 -3.91
N ASN A 356 -19.68 7.03 -3.87
CA ASN A 356 -19.97 7.98 -2.80
C ASN A 356 -20.81 7.36 -1.68
N VAL A 357 -20.91 6.03 -1.64
CA VAL A 357 -21.81 5.36 -0.70
C VAL A 357 -21.18 4.10 -0.12
N LEU A 358 -21.16 4.05 1.21
CA LEU A 358 -20.89 2.83 1.97
C LEU A 358 -22.18 2.29 2.60
N PHE A 359 -22.20 0.98 2.80
CA PHE A 359 -23.27 0.28 3.47
C PHE A 359 -22.75 -0.56 4.63
N PRO A 360 -23.56 -0.79 5.68
CA PRO A 360 -23.20 -1.69 6.76
C PRO A 360 -22.91 -3.10 6.23
N LEU A 361 -22.07 -3.84 6.95
CA LEU A 361 -21.84 -5.26 6.67
C LEU A 361 -23.14 -6.04 6.77
N PRO A 362 -23.42 -7.00 5.86
CA PRO A 362 -24.59 -7.84 5.95
C PRO A 362 -24.49 -8.77 7.18
N LYS A 363 -25.63 -9.25 7.68
CA LYS A 363 -25.68 -10.13 8.87
C LYS A 363 -24.87 -11.42 8.72
N ASN A 364 -24.75 -11.92 7.50
CA ASN A 364 -23.99 -13.11 7.14
C ASN A 364 -22.59 -12.79 6.58
N ASP A 365 -22.02 -11.65 6.90
CA ASP A 365 -20.73 -11.20 6.36
C ASP A 365 -19.59 -12.19 6.61
N SER A 366 -19.60 -12.86 7.76
CA SER A 366 -18.61 -13.89 8.11
C SER A 366 -18.54 -15.07 7.11
N GLU A 367 -19.62 -15.32 6.35
CA GLU A 367 -19.65 -16.39 5.33
C GLU A 367 -18.77 -16.09 4.12
N TYR A 368 -18.42 -14.81 3.88
CA TYR A 368 -17.55 -14.39 2.77
C TYR A 368 -16.07 -14.60 3.07
N GLY A 369 -15.69 -14.81 4.32
CA GLY A 369 -14.32 -15.11 4.72
C GLY A 369 -13.33 -13.96 4.50
N TYR A 370 -13.79 -12.70 4.51
CA TYR A 370 -12.91 -11.53 4.41
C TYR A 370 -12.10 -11.32 5.69
N THR A 371 -10.91 -10.79 5.52
CA THR A 371 -10.03 -10.33 6.61
C THR A 371 -10.11 -8.82 6.68
N TYR A 372 -10.49 -8.30 7.83
CA TYR A 372 -10.69 -6.87 8.03
C TYR A 372 -9.45 -6.18 8.61
N PRO A 373 -9.28 -4.84 8.37
CA PRO A 373 -8.21 -4.08 8.96
C PRO A 373 -8.24 -4.15 10.50
N VAL A 374 -7.07 -4.04 11.11
CA VAL A 374 -6.90 -4.02 12.57
C VAL A 374 -6.84 -2.60 13.13
N ALA A 375 -6.67 -1.61 12.27
CA ALA A 375 -6.87 -0.20 12.55
C ALA A 375 -7.26 0.51 11.24
N GLN A 376 -8.09 1.54 11.33
CA GLN A 376 -8.59 2.28 10.18
C GLN A 376 -8.95 3.71 10.55
N TYR A 377 -8.95 4.63 9.57
CA TYR A 377 -9.40 6.00 9.76
C TYR A 377 -10.11 6.51 8.51
N SER A 378 -10.98 7.51 8.70
CA SER A 378 -11.84 8.04 7.65
C SER A 378 -11.17 9.17 6.87
N HIS A 379 -11.52 9.30 5.59
CA HIS A 379 -11.25 10.50 4.77
C HIS A 379 -12.13 11.68 5.19
N HIS A 380 -13.30 11.45 5.79
CA HIS A 380 -14.28 12.49 6.07
C HIS A 380 -13.88 13.34 7.27
N ILE A 381 -14.17 14.64 7.15
CA ILE A 381 -14.07 15.59 8.24
C ILE A 381 -15.38 15.53 9.02
N PRO A 382 -15.39 15.14 10.31
CA PRO A 382 -16.53 15.39 11.17
C PRO A 382 -16.86 16.89 11.13
N LYS A 383 -18.14 17.25 11.01
CA LYS A 383 -18.62 18.64 10.83
C LYS A 383 -17.97 19.66 11.77
N ASP A 384 -17.56 19.21 12.94
CA ASP A 384 -16.97 20.05 13.99
C ASP A 384 -15.43 20.04 14.01
N TRP A 385 -14.80 19.46 12.99
CA TRP A 385 -13.35 19.32 12.96
C TRP A 385 -12.74 19.66 11.59
N PRO A 386 -12.60 20.97 11.28
CA PRO A 386 -12.16 21.42 9.96
C PRO A 386 -10.74 20.98 9.57
N ASP A 387 -9.97 20.47 10.54
CA ASP A 387 -8.57 20.08 10.32
C ASP A 387 -8.36 18.58 10.04
N TYR A 388 -9.40 17.75 10.02
CA TYR A 388 -9.27 16.32 9.80
C TYR A 388 -9.63 15.95 8.38
N TYR A 389 -8.61 15.65 7.58
CA TYR A 389 -8.76 15.22 6.20
C TYR A 389 -7.71 14.16 5.87
N GLY A 390 -8.07 12.88 5.96
CA GLY A 390 -7.28 11.76 5.45
C GLY A 390 -7.53 11.60 3.96
N ILE A 391 -6.49 11.29 3.19
CA ILE A 391 -6.61 11.04 1.75
C ILE A 391 -5.85 9.80 1.27
N ALA A 392 -4.83 9.35 1.99
CA ALA A 392 -4.05 8.17 1.65
C ALA A 392 -3.10 7.80 2.78
N ILE A 393 -3.06 6.56 3.19
CA ILE A 393 -2.10 6.09 4.18
C ILE A 393 -0.70 5.99 3.57
N ALA A 394 0.30 6.61 4.24
CA ALA A 394 1.70 6.57 3.79
C ALA A 394 2.45 5.32 4.24
N GLY A 395 1.83 4.49 5.08
CA GLY A 395 2.49 3.39 5.78
C GLY A 395 3.39 3.86 6.90
N GLY A 396 4.16 2.95 7.48
CA GLY A 396 5.03 3.23 8.61
C GLY A 396 5.81 2.03 9.12
N TYR A 397 6.34 2.17 10.33
CA TYR A 397 7.15 1.15 11.00
C TYR A 397 6.82 1.06 12.50
N VAL A 398 6.96 -0.13 13.07
CA VAL A 398 7.02 -0.26 14.52
C VAL A 398 8.36 0.29 15.00
N TYR A 399 8.33 1.27 15.90
CA TYR A 399 9.55 1.84 16.43
C TYR A 399 10.26 0.83 17.36
N ARG A 400 11.49 0.48 17.01
CA ARG A 400 12.36 -0.46 17.74
C ARG A 400 13.71 0.17 18.06
N GLY A 401 13.87 1.47 17.80
CA GLY A 401 15.04 2.25 18.16
C GLY A 401 15.19 2.42 19.67
N LYS A 402 16.35 2.94 20.09
CA LYS A 402 16.69 3.19 21.50
C LYS A 402 16.66 4.66 21.88
N ALA A 403 16.60 5.56 20.88
CA ALA A 403 16.68 7.00 21.14
C ALA A 403 15.43 7.58 21.82
N ILE A 404 14.27 6.94 21.65
CA ILE A 404 12.99 7.39 22.20
C ILE A 404 12.27 6.19 22.86
N PRO A 405 12.62 5.85 24.11
CA PRO A 405 12.05 4.69 24.80
C PRO A 405 10.53 4.66 24.85
N GLU A 406 9.90 5.85 24.90
CA GLU A 406 8.45 6.01 24.98
C GLU A 406 7.71 5.56 23.70
N LEU A 407 8.43 5.45 22.59
CA LEU A 407 7.88 4.99 21.31
C LEU A 407 8.08 3.50 21.04
N VAL A 408 8.88 2.81 21.86
CA VAL A 408 9.16 1.38 21.62
C VAL A 408 7.86 0.58 21.60
N GLY A 409 7.63 -0.18 20.52
CA GLY A 409 6.40 -0.94 20.31
C GLY A 409 5.23 -0.14 19.70
N GLN A 410 5.42 1.14 19.40
CA GLN A 410 4.40 1.92 18.68
C GLN A 410 4.59 1.75 17.17
N TYR A 411 3.54 1.34 16.45
CA TYR A 411 3.48 1.45 15.00
C TYR A 411 3.22 2.91 14.67
N ILE A 412 4.17 3.55 14.01
CA ILE A 412 4.12 4.96 13.63
C ILE A 412 3.90 5.03 12.12
N PHE A 413 2.83 5.71 11.72
CA PHE A 413 2.44 5.87 10.32
C PHE A 413 1.85 7.28 10.11
N ALA A 414 1.50 7.63 8.87
CA ALA A 414 0.96 8.94 8.58
C ALA A 414 -0.05 8.90 7.43
N ASP A 415 -0.87 9.95 7.33
CA ASP A 415 -1.55 10.31 6.10
C ASP A 415 -0.56 10.95 5.12
N PHE A 416 -0.63 10.54 3.85
CA PHE A 416 0.35 10.94 2.83
C PHE A 416 0.21 12.38 2.37
N GLY A 417 -1.02 12.82 2.22
CA GLY A 417 -1.34 14.10 1.59
C GLY A 417 -1.51 15.24 2.57
N ASN A 418 -2.11 16.32 2.12
CA ASN A 418 -2.50 17.49 2.89
C ASN A 418 -1.54 17.84 4.04
N ASP A 419 -2.01 17.81 5.28
CA ASP A 419 -1.22 18.17 6.46
C ASP A 419 -0.13 17.16 6.83
N GLY A 420 -0.20 15.92 6.31
CA GLY A 420 0.74 14.87 6.68
C GLY A 420 0.67 14.56 8.16
N ARG A 421 -0.50 14.17 8.64
CA ARG A 421 -0.73 13.82 10.04
C ARG A 421 -0.05 12.53 10.39
N PHE A 422 0.61 12.52 11.54
CA PHE A 422 1.26 11.32 12.06
C PHE A 422 0.37 10.66 13.08
N PHE A 423 0.29 9.35 12.98
CA PHE A 423 -0.49 8.51 13.87
C PHE A 423 0.39 7.48 14.54
N HIS A 424 -0.10 6.93 15.64
CA HIS A 424 0.50 5.76 16.27
C HIS A 424 -0.56 4.87 16.90
N VAL A 425 -0.18 3.61 17.07
CA VAL A 425 -0.94 2.59 17.77
C VAL A 425 0.03 1.56 18.36
N PRO A 426 -0.18 1.07 19.60
CA PRO A 426 0.64 -0.02 20.13
C PRO A 426 0.52 -1.26 19.25
N VAL A 427 1.63 -1.86 18.82
CA VAL A 427 1.62 -3.04 17.95
C VAL A 427 0.91 -4.23 18.59
N ASP A 428 0.91 -4.32 19.91
CA ASP A 428 0.24 -5.39 20.65
C ASP A 428 -1.30 -5.28 20.57
N GLU A 429 -1.83 -4.07 20.34
CA GLU A 429 -3.28 -3.83 20.13
C GLU A 429 -3.72 -4.21 18.71
N LEU A 430 -2.80 -4.35 17.76
CA LEU A 430 -3.09 -4.78 16.38
C LEU A 430 -3.33 -6.29 16.35
N VAL A 431 -4.58 -6.69 16.56
CA VAL A 431 -5.01 -8.08 16.68
C VAL A 431 -6.11 -8.38 15.67
N ASN A 432 -5.98 -9.47 14.93
CA ASN A 432 -6.99 -9.88 13.94
C ASN A 432 -8.39 -9.97 14.56
N GLY A 433 -9.38 -9.42 13.84
CA GLY A 433 -10.77 -9.36 14.29
C GLY A 433 -11.07 -8.27 15.33
N LYS A 434 -10.13 -7.35 15.60
CA LYS A 434 -10.31 -6.20 16.48
C LYS A 434 -9.89 -4.91 15.80
N GLN A 435 -10.55 -3.80 16.14
CA GLN A 435 -10.17 -2.46 15.73
C GLN A 435 -9.41 -1.77 16.84
N ALA A 436 -8.12 -1.48 16.63
CA ALA A 436 -7.30 -0.72 17.56
C ALA A 436 -7.55 0.79 17.42
N LYS A 437 -7.48 1.52 18.53
CA LYS A 437 -7.63 2.98 18.53
C LYS A 437 -6.35 3.66 18.06
N ILE A 438 -6.44 4.36 16.94
CA ILE A 438 -5.39 5.23 16.43
C ILE A 438 -5.34 6.52 17.25
N LYS A 439 -4.14 7.03 17.53
CA LYS A 439 -3.93 8.35 18.15
C LYS A 439 -3.03 9.22 17.30
N GLU A 440 -3.31 10.52 17.24
CA GLU A 440 -2.49 11.49 16.51
C GLU A 440 -1.24 11.84 17.30
N LEU A 441 -0.07 11.62 16.70
CA LEU A 441 1.24 11.93 17.26
C LEU A 441 1.58 13.40 17.04
N ARG A 442 1.97 14.11 18.09
CA ARG A 442 2.34 15.53 17.99
C ARG A 442 3.76 15.71 17.45
N LEU A 443 3.92 16.61 16.48
CA LEU A 443 5.20 16.88 15.83
C LEU A 443 5.78 18.22 16.28
N PHE A 444 7.13 18.26 16.33
CA PHE A 444 7.89 19.45 16.64
C PHE A 444 9.04 19.66 15.64
N ASP A 445 9.19 20.91 15.18
CA ASP A 445 10.40 21.40 14.55
C ASP A 445 11.13 22.33 15.54
N GLY A 446 12.22 21.85 16.10
CA GLY A 446 12.82 22.50 17.26
C GLY A 446 11.80 22.61 18.41
N LYS A 447 11.51 23.84 18.86
CA LYS A 447 10.56 24.11 19.96
C LYS A 447 9.11 24.36 19.49
N LYS A 448 8.87 24.44 18.18
CA LYS A 448 7.57 24.79 17.60
C LYS A 448 6.78 23.53 17.25
N ALA A 449 5.57 23.40 17.79
CA ALA A 449 4.63 22.38 17.37
C ALA A 449 3.99 22.75 16.03
N GLY A 450 3.71 21.76 15.17
CA GLY A 450 3.02 21.99 13.91
C GLY A 450 2.69 20.71 13.17
N SER A 451 1.89 20.80 12.11
CA SER A 451 1.70 19.69 11.17
C SER A 451 2.97 19.47 10.34
N PHE A 452 3.09 18.32 9.70
CA PHE A 452 4.25 18.06 8.83
C PHE A 452 4.29 19.05 7.65
N LEU A 453 3.13 19.41 7.12
CA LEU A 453 3.01 20.43 6.07
C LEU A 453 3.59 21.78 6.50
N GLN A 454 3.28 22.23 7.73
CA GLN A 454 3.83 23.47 8.29
C GLN A 454 5.35 23.40 8.49
N ILE A 455 5.85 22.22 8.89
CA ILE A 455 7.30 21.99 9.08
C ILE A 455 8.06 22.05 7.76
N ILE A 456 7.50 21.46 6.69
CA ILE A 456 8.18 21.51 5.38
C ILE A 456 7.97 22.81 4.61
N GLY A 457 6.97 23.63 4.99
CA GLY A 457 6.69 24.92 4.35
C GLY A 457 6.25 24.77 2.89
N ASN A 458 5.47 23.77 2.55
CA ASN A 458 5.04 23.49 1.17
C ASN A 458 3.49 23.42 1.07
N LYS A 459 2.98 23.15 -0.14
CA LYS A 459 1.54 23.00 -0.42
C LYS A 459 1.03 21.58 -0.18
N ARG A 460 1.92 20.58 -0.15
CA ARG A 460 1.61 19.18 0.09
C ARG A 460 2.70 18.54 0.95
N SER A 461 2.32 17.69 1.87
CA SER A 461 3.25 17.01 2.75
C SER A 461 3.98 15.87 2.03
N ASP A 462 3.30 15.09 1.23
CA ASP A 462 3.81 13.94 0.47
C ASP A 462 4.79 13.06 1.29
N VAL A 463 4.38 12.78 2.54
CA VAL A 463 5.22 12.13 3.55
C VAL A 463 5.55 10.68 3.19
N ARG A 464 6.77 10.26 3.50
CA ARG A 464 7.23 8.87 3.40
C ARG A 464 8.11 8.52 4.60
N PHE A 465 8.10 7.25 4.96
CA PHE A 465 8.90 6.73 6.07
C PHE A 465 10.04 5.85 5.59
N GLY A 466 11.05 5.72 6.45
CA GLY A 466 12.14 4.78 6.33
C GLY A 466 12.67 4.41 7.70
N VAL A 467 13.57 3.42 7.74
CA VAL A 467 14.15 2.91 8.98
C VAL A 467 15.64 2.61 8.78
N ASP A 468 16.44 2.80 9.83
CA ASP A 468 17.83 2.38 9.85
C ASP A 468 18.00 0.99 10.53
N GLU A 469 19.21 0.44 10.48
CA GLU A 469 19.57 -0.85 11.07
C GLU A 469 19.33 -0.95 12.58
N LYS A 470 19.18 0.18 13.26
CA LYS A 470 18.96 0.27 14.68
C LYS A 470 17.48 0.42 15.04
N GLY A 471 16.59 0.40 14.04
CA GLY A 471 15.15 0.59 14.22
C GLY A 471 14.73 2.04 14.49
N GLU A 472 15.61 3.02 14.22
CA GLU A 472 15.28 4.44 14.28
C GLU A 472 14.54 4.84 13.01
N ILE A 473 13.46 5.62 13.15
CA ILE A 473 12.59 5.99 12.03
C ILE A 473 13.03 7.31 11.40
N TYR A 474 12.97 7.34 10.09
CA TYR A 474 13.23 8.51 9.25
C TYR A 474 11.99 8.90 8.48
N VAL A 475 11.92 10.19 8.13
CA VAL A 475 10.82 10.81 7.39
C VAL A 475 11.39 11.57 6.20
N THR A 476 10.79 11.35 5.04
CA THR A 476 11.10 12.10 3.82
C THR A 476 9.83 12.70 3.23
N SER A 477 9.98 13.63 2.31
CA SER A 477 8.88 14.18 1.53
C SER A 477 9.24 14.20 0.04
N LYS A 478 8.27 13.86 -0.83
CA LYS A 478 8.41 14.09 -2.27
C LYS A 478 8.40 15.58 -2.63
N SER A 479 7.98 16.43 -1.69
CA SER A 479 7.75 17.86 -1.93
C SER A 479 8.93 18.74 -1.58
N ASP A 480 9.89 18.28 -0.75
CA ASP A 480 11.05 19.08 -0.34
C ASP A 480 12.41 18.38 -0.52
N GLY A 481 12.41 17.08 -0.76
CA GLY A 481 13.64 16.31 -1.00
C GLY A 481 14.57 16.17 0.21
N LYS A 482 14.06 16.39 1.43
CA LYS A 482 14.83 16.27 2.67
C LYS A 482 14.63 14.93 3.36
N VAL A 483 15.69 14.46 4.01
CA VAL A 483 15.67 13.33 4.93
C VAL A 483 15.74 13.86 6.34
N ARG A 484 14.75 13.47 7.17
CA ARG A 484 14.68 13.83 8.60
C ARG A 484 14.67 12.58 9.43
N LYS A 485 15.25 12.66 10.62
CA LYS A 485 15.16 11.60 11.66
C LYS A 485 14.12 12.00 12.68
N ILE A 486 13.29 11.04 13.11
CA ILE A 486 12.47 11.20 14.30
C ILE A 486 13.39 11.21 15.51
N VAL A 487 13.25 12.22 16.36
CA VAL A 487 14.04 12.45 17.56
C VAL A 487 13.12 12.70 18.75
N ARG A 488 13.67 12.60 19.95
CA ARG A 488 12.92 12.92 21.16
C ARG A 488 12.43 14.36 21.11
N SER A 489 11.16 14.58 21.45
CA SER A 489 10.56 15.91 21.48
C SER A 489 11.19 16.77 22.56
N PRO A 490 11.34 18.10 22.35
CA PRO A 490 11.82 19.03 23.36
C PRO A 490 10.89 19.12 24.59
N GLU A 491 9.64 18.66 24.49
CA GLU A 491 8.73 18.63 25.64
C GLU A 491 9.20 17.67 26.74
N TYR A 492 9.90 16.58 26.39
CA TYR A 492 10.45 15.63 27.38
C TYR A 492 11.60 16.20 28.24
N TYR A 493 12.14 17.36 27.87
CA TYR A 493 13.21 18.03 28.62
C TYR A 493 12.69 19.12 29.56
N LYS A 494 11.35 19.25 29.72
CA LYS A 494 10.75 20.27 30.57
C LYS A 494 10.38 19.76 31.97
N PHE A 495 10.74 18.49 32.31
CA PHE A 495 10.46 17.85 33.59
C PHE A 495 11.75 17.43 34.29
#